data_6d75833a2ebb85f0b91a8ad352c7ea48
#
_entry.id   6d75833a2ebb85f0b91a8ad352c7ea48
#
_cell.length_a   1.000
_cell.length_b   1.000
_cell.length_c   1.000
_cell.angle_alpha   90.00
_cell.angle_beta   90.00
_cell.angle_gamma   90.00
#
_symmetry.space_group_name_H-M   'P 1'
#
loop_
_entity.id
_entity.type
_entity.pdbx_description
1 polymer ?
#
loop_
_entity_poly.entity_id
_entity_poly.type
_entity_poly.pdbx_seq_one_letter_code
_entity_poly.pdbx_strand_id
1 'polypeptide(L)'
;MRPSQVSASLTHLIKRQRPAFLWGPPGAGKSDVVAEITKNLGLELRDVRLNLLDPVDLKGFPVVKGTGAKQQMSFVPPDFLPTKGKGILFLDEMNSAPRAVQAAAYQLILNRKIGEYELPVGWAVVAAGNRAGDRAVVNDMPSALANRLVHIDFEVDVDDWYNWALQHGVSDLTRAFIKFRPALLHAFDPTANQRAFPTPRSWVFVDDIVNSGLMPDTEYELIKGAVGE
;
A
#
# COMPACT_ATOMS: atom_id res chain seq x y z
N MET A 1 -5.19 -7.31 -12.86
CA MET A 1 -6.63 -7.15 -12.51
C MET A 1 -6.94 -5.66 -12.31
N ARG A 2 -8.07 -5.16 -12.82
CA ARG A 2 -8.51 -3.78 -12.57
C ARG A 2 -9.00 -3.59 -11.11
N PRO A 3 -9.04 -2.35 -10.59
CA PRO A 3 -9.33 -2.06 -9.18
C PRO A 3 -10.62 -2.70 -8.64
N SER A 4 -11.71 -2.69 -9.40
CA SER A 4 -12.99 -3.31 -9.00
C SER A 4 -12.88 -4.82 -8.80
N GLN A 5 -12.13 -5.51 -9.66
CA GLN A 5 -11.87 -6.96 -9.54
C GLN A 5 -10.95 -7.25 -8.35
N VAL A 6 -9.94 -6.40 -8.12
CA VAL A 6 -9.05 -6.51 -6.95
C VAL A 6 -9.85 -6.34 -5.67
N SER A 7 -10.74 -5.34 -5.60
CA SER A 7 -11.61 -5.11 -4.45
C SER A 7 -12.48 -6.33 -4.12
N ALA A 8 -13.12 -6.93 -5.12
CA ALA A 8 -13.92 -8.15 -4.94
C ALA A 8 -13.06 -9.34 -4.46
N SER A 9 -11.90 -9.55 -5.08
CA SER A 9 -10.98 -10.64 -4.76
C SER A 9 -10.41 -10.51 -3.35
N LEU A 10 -9.91 -9.32 -2.99
CA LEU A 10 -9.38 -9.05 -1.66
C LEU A 10 -10.45 -9.19 -0.58
N THR A 11 -11.66 -8.68 -0.83
CA THR A 11 -12.79 -8.85 0.10
C THR A 11 -13.05 -10.33 0.41
N HIS A 12 -12.98 -11.19 -0.61
CA HIS A 12 -13.11 -12.65 -0.43
C HIS A 12 -11.96 -13.22 0.41
N LEU A 13 -10.71 -12.87 0.08
CA LEU A 13 -9.52 -13.36 0.78
C LEU A 13 -9.46 -12.90 2.25
N ILE A 14 -9.81 -11.62 2.51
CA ILE A 14 -9.88 -11.05 3.86
C ILE A 14 -10.89 -11.83 4.72
N LYS A 15 -12.10 -12.08 4.21
CA LYS A 15 -13.12 -12.88 4.92
C LYS A 15 -12.66 -14.30 5.22
N ARG A 16 -11.76 -14.85 4.43
CA ARG A 16 -11.16 -16.18 4.61
C ARG A 16 -9.82 -16.16 5.34
N GLN A 17 -9.37 -14.97 5.75
CA GLN A 17 -8.06 -14.74 6.39
C GLN A 17 -6.88 -15.33 5.57
N ARG A 18 -6.98 -15.28 4.24
CA ARG A 18 -5.91 -15.70 3.34
C ARG A 18 -5.03 -14.49 3.04
N PRO A 19 -3.73 -14.58 3.35
CA PRO A 19 -2.83 -13.47 3.05
C PRO A 19 -2.68 -13.26 1.55
N ALA A 20 -2.69 -11.99 1.14
CA ALA A 20 -2.57 -11.59 -0.27
C ALA A 20 -1.41 -10.62 -0.45
N PHE A 21 -0.84 -10.63 -1.65
CA PHE A 21 0.16 -9.67 -2.08
C PHE A 21 -0.29 -8.93 -3.34
N LEU A 22 -0.35 -7.60 -3.26
CA LEU A 22 -0.69 -6.72 -4.37
C LEU A 22 0.59 -6.25 -5.08
N TRP A 23 0.74 -6.66 -6.33
CA TRP A 23 1.81 -6.19 -7.22
C TRP A 23 1.28 -5.08 -8.10
N GLY A 24 1.99 -3.97 -8.22
CA GLY A 24 1.59 -2.91 -9.14
C GLY A 24 2.49 -1.69 -9.07
N PRO A 25 2.46 -0.84 -10.11
CA PRO A 25 3.34 0.30 -10.19
C PRO A 25 3.05 1.35 -9.11
N PRO A 26 3.99 2.28 -8.87
CA PRO A 26 3.79 3.38 -7.93
C PRO A 26 2.62 4.28 -8.36
N GLY A 27 1.90 4.82 -7.40
CA GLY A 27 0.78 5.75 -7.65
C GLY A 27 -0.49 5.13 -8.26
N ALA A 28 -0.54 3.81 -8.43
CA ALA A 28 -1.68 3.11 -9.04
C ALA A 28 -2.95 3.07 -8.14
N GLY A 29 -2.84 3.36 -6.84
CA GLY A 29 -3.99 3.34 -5.91
C GLY A 29 -4.13 2.05 -5.08
N LYS A 30 -3.05 1.25 -4.94
CA LYS A 30 -3.09 -0.01 -4.15
C LYS A 30 -3.57 0.20 -2.71
N SER A 31 -2.99 1.17 -2.01
CA SER A 31 -3.31 1.48 -0.61
C SER A 31 -4.73 2.04 -0.47
N ASP A 32 -5.19 2.85 -1.45
CA ASP A 32 -6.53 3.44 -1.46
C ASP A 32 -7.61 2.35 -1.58
N VAL A 33 -7.39 1.35 -2.44
CA VAL A 33 -8.31 0.21 -2.58
C VAL A 33 -8.40 -0.60 -1.28
N VAL A 34 -7.27 -0.83 -0.60
CA VAL A 34 -7.28 -1.53 0.71
C VAL A 34 -8.02 -0.72 1.77
N ALA A 35 -7.81 0.60 1.81
CA ALA A 35 -8.51 1.49 2.74
C ALA A 35 -10.02 1.50 2.49
N GLU A 36 -10.45 1.57 1.23
CA GLU A 36 -11.87 1.53 0.84
C GLU A 36 -12.52 0.20 1.23
N ILE A 37 -11.88 -0.93 0.95
CA ILE A 37 -12.36 -2.26 1.38
C ILE A 37 -12.52 -2.30 2.89
N THR A 38 -11.54 -1.80 3.63
CA THR A 38 -11.54 -1.77 5.09
C THR A 38 -12.74 -0.99 5.62
N LYS A 39 -12.99 0.20 5.05
CA LYS A 39 -14.13 1.04 5.37
C LYS A 39 -15.46 0.33 5.08
N ASN A 40 -15.59 -0.27 3.89
CA ASN A 40 -16.80 -0.96 3.46
C ASN A 40 -17.12 -2.21 4.30
N LEU A 41 -16.11 -2.85 4.86
CA LEU A 41 -16.28 -4.01 5.76
C LEU A 41 -16.45 -3.61 7.23
N GLY A 42 -16.34 -2.34 7.59
CA GLY A 42 -16.37 -1.86 8.98
C GLY A 42 -15.24 -2.44 9.82
N LEU A 43 -14.05 -2.59 9.22
CA LEU A 43 -12.84 -3.11 9.85
C LEU A 43 -11.88 -1.97 10.23
N GLU A 44 -10.96 -2.25 11.17
CA GLU A 44 -9.85 -1.36 11.47
C GLU A 44 -8.72 -1.56 10.44
N LEU A 45 -8.08 -0.47 9.97
CA LEU A 45 -6.88 -0.52 9.13
C LEU A 45 -5.64 -0.17 9.96
N ARG A 46 -4.64 -1.02 9.87
CA ARG A 46 -3.26 -0.72 10.28
C ARG A 46 -2.39 -0.71 9.03
N ASP A 47 -2.06 0.50 8.55
CA ASP A 47 -1.19 0.71 7.40
C ASP A 47 0.26 0.88 7.89
N VAL A 48 1.12 -0.05 7.50
CA VAL A 48 2.52 -0.11 7.94
C VAL A 48 3.43 -0.12 6.72
N ARG A 49 4.20 0.94 6.56
CA ARG A 49 5.19 1.07 5.48
C ARG A 49 6.51 0.46 5.91
N LEU A 50 6.78 -0.74 5.40
CA LEU A 50 7.93 -1.54 5.84
C LEU A 50 9.28 -0.97 5.42
N ASN A 51 9.34 -0.19 4.35
CA ASN A 51 10.57 0.47 3.90
C ASN A 51 11.08 1.57 4.83
N LEU A 52 10.23 2.06 5.75
CA LEU A 52 10.56 3.09 6.74
C LEU A 52 10.96 2.50 8.10
N LEU A 53 10.93 1.18 8.25
CA LEU A 53 11.16 0.51 9.52
C LEU A 53 12.55 -0.10 9.60
N ASP A 54 13.05 -0.15 10.83
CA ASP A 54 14.17 -0.99 11.21
C ASP A 54 13.66 -2.36 11.74
N PRO A 55 14.49 -3.42 11.72
CA PRO A 55 14.08 -4.73 12.23
C PRO A 55 13.60 -4.75 13.69
N VAL A 56 14.09 -3.81 14.50
CA VAL A 56 13.70 -3.65 15.92
C VAL A 56 12.27 -3.14 16.03
N ASP A 57 11.85 -2.26 15.10
CA ASP A 57 10.52 -1.67 15.12
C ASP A 57 9.42 -2.74 14.98
N LEU A 58 9.63 -3.75 14.16
CA LEU A 58 8.68 -4.86 14.00
C LEU A 58 8.69 -5.84 15.16
N LYS A 59 9.88 -6.13 15.74
CA LYS A 59 10.01 -7.07 16.86
C LYS A 59 9.55 -6.49 18.19
N GLY A 60 9.51 -5.17 18.28
CA GLY A 60 9.22 -4.42 19.47
C GLY A 60 10.46 -4.11 20.32
N PHE A 61 10.25 -3.35 21.38
CA PHE A 61 11.30 -2.86 22.24
C PHE A 61 11.60 -3.84 23.39
N PRO A 62 12.88 -4.21 23.63
CA PRO A 62 13.22 -5.11 24.71
C PRO A 62 13.07 -4.42 26.07
N VAL A 63 12.40 -5.06 27.00
CA VAL A 63 12.22 -4.62 28.38
C VAL A 63 12.59 -5.74 29.33
N VAL A 64 13.17 -5.38 30.48
CA VAL A 64 13.46 -6.35 31.54
C VAL A 64 12.22 -6.51 32.41
N LYS A 65 11.71 -7.74 32.52
CA LYS A 65 10.64 -8.13 33.44
C LYS A 65 11.18 -8.99 34.55
N GLY A 66 10.63 -8.84 35.75
CA GLY A 66 11.04 -9.57 36.97
C GLY A 66 12.14 -8.87 37.76
N THR A 67 12.50 -9.46 38.89
CA THR A 67 13.52 -8.93 39.84
C THR A 67 14.55 -10.00 40.22
N GLY A 68 15.77 -9.58 40.47
CA GLY A 68 16.87 -10.46 40.88
C GLY A 68 17.15 -11.59 39.88
N ALA A 69 17.34 -12.81 40.36
CA ALA A 69 17.65 -13.98 39.51
C ALA A 69 16.51 -14.42 38.56
N LYS A 70 15.32 -13.80 38.68
CA LYS A 70 14.16 -14.06 37.81
C LYS A 70 13.98 -13.01 36.69
N GLN A 71 14.99 -12.17 36.50
CA GLN A 71 14.98 -11.19 35.40
C GLN A 71 15.01 -11.92 34.06
N GLN A 72 14.06 -11.54 33.20
CA GLN A 72 13.95 -12.04 31.83
C GLN A 72 13.75 -10.86 30.89
N MET A 73 14.32 -10.93 29.69
CA MET A 73 14.05 -9.98 28.64
C MET A 73 12.72 -10.36 27.95
N SER A 74 11.83 -9.40 27.82
CA SER A 74 10.57 -9.53 27.10
C SER A 74 10.49 -8.40 26.07
N PHE A 75 9.71 -8.55 25.02
CA PHE A 75 9.52 -7.54 23.99
C PHE A 75 8.14 -6.92 24.11
N VAL A 76 8.08 -5.59 24.13
CA VAL A 76 6.83 -4.84 24.03
C VAL A 76 6.56 -4.59 22.55
N PRO A 77 5.45 -5.09 21.99
CA PRO A 77 5.14 -4.88 20.57
C PRO A 77 4.91 -3.38 20.29
N PRO A 78 5.21 -2.92 19.06
CA PRO A 78 4.93 -1.55 18.65
C PRO A 78 3.42 -1.29 18.60
N ASP A 79 3.03 -0.04 18.72
CA ASP A 79 1.63 0.41 18.77
C ASP A 79 0.85 0.20 17.46
N PHE A 80 1.57 0.16 16.33
CA PHE A 80 0.95 -0.15 15.03
C PHE A 80 0.55 -1.62 14.87
N LEU A 81 1.09 -2.54 15.69
CA LEU A 81 0.65 -3.92 15.70
C LEU A 81 -0.60 -4.08 16.60
N PRO A 82 -1.70 -4.61 16.06
CA PRO A 82 -2.95 -4.72 16.79
C PRO A 82 -2.86 -5.78 17.90
N THR A 83 -3.38 -5.46 19.08
CA THR A 83 -3.42 -6.37 20.23
C THR A 83 -4.79 -7.00 20.45
N LYS A 84 -5.84 -6.49 19.81
CA LYS A 84 -7.25 -6.94 19.93
C LYS A 84 -8.07 -6.51 18.72
N GLY A 85 -9.34 -6.87 18.70
CA GLY A 85 -10.28 -6.42 17.66
C GLY A 85 -10.18 -7.21 16.36
N LYS A 86 -10.65 -6.59 15.28
CA LYS A 86 -10.65 -7.15 13.93
C LYS A 86 -10.30 -6.08 12.89
N GLY A 87 -9.53 -6.46 11.90
CA GLY A 87 -9.05 -5.47 10.93
C GLY A 87 -8.20 -6.06 9.83
N ILE A 88 -7.55 -5.17 9.12
CA ILE A 88 -6.56 -5.47 8.09
C ILE A 88 -5.23 -4.87 8.53
N LEU A 89 -4.23 -5.72 8.66
CA LEU A 89 -2.83 -5.32 8.76
C LEU A 89 -2.29 -5.24 7.32
N PHE A 90 -2.12 -4.02 6.84
CA PHE A 90 -1.62 -3.74 5.51
C PHE A 90 -0.12 -3.42 5.59
N LEU A 91 0.70 -4.27 4.96
CA LEU A 91 2.15 -4.19 4.93
C LEU A 91 2.58 -3.63 3.57
N ASP A 92 2.65 -2.31 3.47
CA ASP A 92 3.00 -1.64 2.22
C ASP A 92 4.51 -1.57 2.00
N GLU A 93 4.92 -1.46 0.75
CA GLU A 93 6.33 -1.36 0.31
C GLU A 93 7.19 -2.55 0.77
N MET A 94 6.57 -3.74 0.90
CA MET A 94 7.21 -4.89 1.54
C MET A 94 8.48 -5.35 0.83
N ASN A 95 8.51 -5.37 -0.50
CA ASN A 95 9.67 -5.81 -1.26
C ASN A 95 10.75 -4.73 -1.45
N SER A 96 10.45 -3.47 -1.08
CA SER A 96 11.41 -2.37 -1.03
C SER A 96 12.07 -2.22 0.36
N ALA A 97 11.55 -2.91 1.37
CA ALA A 97 12.07 -2.86 2.74
C ALA A 97 13.46 -3.51 2.86
N PRO A 98 14.26 -3.17 3.88
CA PRO A 98 15.50 -3.88 4.20
C PRO A 98 15.25 -5.38 4.40
N ARG A 99 16.17 -6.24 3.96
CA ARG A 99 16.01 -7.71 4.02
C ARG A 99 15.66 -8.25 5.41
N ALA A 100 16.22 -7.65 6.46
CA ALA A 100 15.94 -8.05 7.83
C ALA A 100 14.50 -7.70 8.27
N VAL A 101 13.96 -6.57 7.81
CA VAL A 101 12.54 -6.18 8.00
C VAL A 101 11.63 -7.12 7.23
N GLN A 102 11.98 -7.43 5.97
CA GLN A 102 11.23 -8.42 5.19
C GLN A 102 11.17 -9.78 5.90
N ALA A 103 12.29 -10.28 6.42
CA ALA A 103 12.33 -11.56 7.12
C ALA A 103 11.39 -11.57 8.35
N ALA A 104 11.33 -10.46 9.10
CA ALA A 104 10.41 -10.31 10.22
C ALA A 104 8.95 -10.25 9.77
N ALA A 105 8.65 -9.49 8.72
CA ALA A 105 7.32 -9.43 8.11
C ALA A 105 6.87 -10.81 7.56
N TYR A 106 7.79 -11.58 6.99
CA TYR A 106 7.51 -12.95 6.52
C TYR A 106 7.08 -13.85 7.67
N GLN A 107 7.77 -13.79 8.82
CA GLN A 107 7.37 -14.54 10.00
C GLN A 107 5.96 -14.18 10.45
N LEU A 108 5.61 -12.89 10.46
CA LEU A 108 4.28 -12.41 10.80
C LEU A 108 3.21 -12.91 9.83
N ILE A 109 3.47 -12.88 8.53
CA ILE A 109 2.55 -13.37 7.50
C ILE A 109 2.36 -14.89 7.61
N LEU A 110 3.46 -15.64 7.76
CA LEU A 110 3.43 -17.10 7.72
C LEU A 110 2.88 -17.71 9.00
N ASN A 111 3.31 -17.21 10.14
CA ASN A 111 3.06 -17.79 11.44
C ASN A 111 2.09 -16.96 12.29
N ARG A 112 1.67 -15.79 11.81
CA ARG A 112 0.88 -14.81 12.56
C ARG A 112 1.55 -14.39 13.89
N LYS A 113 2.88 -14.51 13.95
CA LYS A 113 3.70 -14.24 15.15
C LYS A 113 4.99 -13.57 14.75
N ILE A 114 5.51 -12.75 15.67
CA ILE A 114 6.84 -12.20 15.60
C ILE A 114 7.40 -12.06 17.02
N GLY A 115 8.46 -12.80 17.33
CA GLY A 115 8.92 -12.91 18.72
C GLY A 115 7.81 -13.43 19.64
N GLU A 116 7.49 -12.68 20.69
CA GLU A 116 6.40 -12.97 21.64
C GLU A 116 5.02 -12.45 21.17
N TYR A 117 5.00 -11.58 20.17
CA TYR A 117 3.75 -11.02 19.65
C TYR A 117 3.01 -12.03 18.77
N GLU A 118 1.69 -12.12 18.99
CA GLU A 118 0.78 -12.91 18.16
C GLU A 118 -0.34 -12.02 17.59
N LEU A 119 -0.48 -12.05 16.25
CA LEU A 119 -1.52 -11.30 15.55
C LEU A 119 -2.91 -11.87 15.90
N PRO A 120 -3.84 -11.06 16.43
CA PRO A 120 -5.16 -11.54 16.83
C PRO A 120 -5.93 -12.18 15.65
N VAL A 121 -6.73 -13.21 15.95
CA VAL A 121 -7.45 -14.01 14.94
C VAL A 121 -8.35 -13.17 14.02
N GLY A 122 -8.90 -12.06 14.52
CA GLY A 122 -9.75 -11.16 13.74
C GLY A 122 -9.04 -10.31 12.66
N TRP A 123 -7.71 -10.42 12.55
CA TRP A 123 -6.91 -9.60 11.63
C TRP A 123 -6.48 -10.38 10.40
N ALA A 124 -6.82 -9.85 9.21
CA ALA A 124 -6.29 -10.32 7.94
C ALA A 124 -4.98 -9.58 7.60
N VAL A 125 -4.10 -10.23 6.84
CA VAL A 125 -2.86 -9.62 6.37
C VAL A 125 -2.95 -9.42 4.85
N VAL A 126 -2.69 -8.20 4.42
CA VAL A 126 -2.53 -7.83 3.01
C VAL A 126 -1.18 -7.15 2.88
N ALA A 127 -0.38 -7.55 1.92
CA ALA A 127 0.89 -6.89 1.62
C ALA A 127 0.85 -6.26 0.23
N ALA A 128 1.69 -5.26 0.01
CA ALA A 128 1.85 -4.65 -1.30
C ALA A 128 3.32 -4.35 -1.62
N GLY A 129 3.61 -4.27 -2.90
CA GLY A 129 4.93 -3.92 -3.39
C GLY A 129 4.93 -3.61 -4.88
N ASN A 130 6.07 -3.12 -5.36
CA ASN A 130 6.26 -2.80 -6.76
C ASN A 130 6.80 -4.01 -7.53
N ARG A 131 6.57 -4.06 -8.84
CA ARG A 131 7.15 -5.09 -9.71
C ARG A 131 8.64 -4.83 -9.92
N ALA A 132 9.42 -5.86 -10.17
CA ALA A 132 10.85 -5.71 -10.47
C ALA A 132 11.12 -4.79 -11.68
N GLY A 133 10.19 -4.75 -12.64
CA GLY A 133 10.25 -3.87 -13.80
C GLY A 133 9.96 -2.39 -13.53
N ASP A 134 9.43 -2.04 -12.35
CA ASP A 134 9.02 -0.66 -12.02
C ASP A 134 10.17 0.22 -11.47
N ARG A 135 11.45 -0.15 -11.73
CA ARG A 135 12.66 0.54 -11.19
C ARG A 135 12.69 0.81 -9.69
N ALA A 136 11.78 0.24 -8.94
CA ALA A 136 11.89 0.25 -7.50
C ALA A 136 13.08 -0.62 -7.09
N VAL A 137 13.83 -0.18 -6.08
CA VAL A 137 14.81 -1.06 -5.43
C VAL A 137 14.00 -2.15 -4.74
N VAL A 138 13.89 -3.31 -5.39
CA VAL A 138 13.10 -4.43 -4.89
C VAL A 138 13.99 -5.64 -4.63
N ASN A 139 13.69 -6.36 -3.57
CA ASN A 139 14.31 -7.63 -3.27
C ASN A 139 13.39 -8.77 -3.74
N ASP A 140 14.00 -9.85 -4.24
CA ASP A 140 13.25 -11.04 -4.61
C ASP A 140 12.57 -11.67 -3.39
N MET A 141 11.33 -12.08 -3.58
CA MET A 141 10.58 -12.77 -2.54
C MET A 141 11.03 -14.24 -2.45
N PRO A 142 11.38 -14.76 -1.27
CA PRO A 142 11.70 -16.16 -1.11
C PRO A 142 10.53 -17.06 -1.54
N SER A 143 10.84 -18.17 -2.24
CA SER A 143 9.84 -19.09 -2.79
C SER A 143 8.90 -19.67 -1.72
N ALA A 144 9.41 -19.89 -0.51
CA ALA A 144 8.62 -20.38 0.63
C ALA A 144 7.51 -19.39 1.06
N LEU A 145 7.77 -18.08 0.94
CA LEU A 145 6.76 -17.04 1.19
C LEU A 145 5.83 -16.92 0.00
N ALA A 146 6.39 -16.84 -1.22
CA ALA A 146 5.58 -16.68 -2.42
C ALA A 146 4.46 -17.73 -2.51
N ASN A 147 4.74 -18.99 -2.17
CA ASN A 147 3.75 -20.06 -2.18
C ASN A 147 2.67 -19.98 -1.08
N ARG A 148 2.79 -19.04 -0.15
CA ARG A 148 1.83 -18.86 0.96
C ARG A 148 0.99 -17.59 0.85
N LEU A 149 1.20 -16.82 -0.20
CA LEU A 149 0.46 -15.60 -0.53
C LEU A 149 -0.39 -15.82 -1.79
N VAL A 150 -1.54 -15.21 -1.84
CA VAL A 150 -2.29 -15.06 -3.08
C VAL A 150 -1.79 -13.81 -3.79
N HIS A 151 -1.15 -13.99 -4.92
CA HIS A 151 -0.59 -12.88 -5.71
C HIS A 151 -1.66 -12.28 -6.61
N ILE A 152 -1.79 -10.96 -6.57
CA ILE A 152 -2.74 -10.18 -7.36
C ILE A 152 -1.96 -9.09 -8.08
N ASP A 153 -1.98 -9.11 -9.39
CA ASP A 153 -1.46 -8.01 -10.22
C ASP A 153 -2.48 -6.91 -10.33
N PHE A 154 -2.14 -5.75 -9.79
CA PHE A 154 -2.94 -4.54 -9.85
C PHE A 154 -2.62 -3.77 -11.15
N GLU A 155 -3.64 -3.47 -11.93
CA GLU A 155 -3.55 -2.72 -13.17
C GLU A 155 -4.43 -1.48 -13.08
N VAL A 156 -3.92 -0.36 -13.58
CA VAL A 156 -4.70 0.87 -13.66
C VAL A 156 -5.75 0.72 -14.76
N ASP A 157 -6.99 1.10 -14.44
CA ASP A 157 -8.12 1.06 -15.37
C ASP A 157 -8.84 2.41 -15.36
N VAL A 158 -9.13 2.94 -16.56
CA VAL A 158 -9.70 4.29 -16.71
C VAL A 158 -11.14 4.35 -16.24
N ASP A 159 -11.94 3.32 -16.50
CA ASP A 159 -13.35 3.33 -16.13
C ASP A 159 -13.50 3.17 -14.60
N ASP A 160 -12.72 2.31 -13.99
CA ASP A 160 -12.69 2.16 -12.53
C ASP A 160 -12.21 3.46 -11.86
N TRP A 161 -11.14 4.09 -12.40
CA TRP A 161 -10.67 5.38 -11.88
C TRP A 161 -11.71 6.48 -12.06
N TYR A 162 -12.38 6.55 -13.21
CA TYR A 162 -13.44 7.54 -13.46
C TYR A 162 -14.58 7.44 -12.45
N ASN A 163 -15.04 6.22 -12.16
CA ASN A 163 -16.09 5.96 -11.19
C ASN A 163 -15.65 6.34 -9.77
N TRP A 164 -14.42 6.00 -9.41
CA TRP A 164 -13.83 6.40 -8.14
C TRP A 164 -13.71 7.94 -8.03
N ALA A 165 -13.18 8.58 -9.05
CA ALA A 165 -13.01 10.03 -9.11
C ALA A 165 -14.33 10.79 -8.98
N LEU A 166 -15.40 10.29 -9.60
CA LEU A 166 -16.74 10.83 -9.46
C LEU A 166 -17.24 10.77 -8.01
N GLN A 167 -17.01 9.66 -7.33
CA GLN A 167 -17.41 9.47 -5.93
C GLN A 167 -16.59 10.29 -4.94
N HIS A 168 -15.36 10.66 -5.31
CA HIS A 168 -14.42 11.41 -4.48
C HIS A 168 -14.34 12.91 -4.83
N GLY A 169 -15.25 13.40 -5.67
CA GLY A 169 -15.40 14.83 -5.93
C GLY A 169 -14.36 15.41 -6.89
N VAL A 170 -13.63 14.58 -7.64
CA VAL A 170 -12.75 15.08 -8.71
C VAL A 170 -13.59 15.77 -9.77
N SER A 171 -13.18 16.94 -10.22
CA SER A 171 -13.95 17.82 -11.12
C SER A 171 -14.26 17.18 -12.47
N ASP A 172 -15.32 17.68 -13.12
CA ASP A 172 -15.70 17.23 -14.46
C ASP A 172 -14.60 17.46 -15.48
N LEU A 173 -13.83 18.55 -15.33
CA LEU A 173 -12.75 18.92 -16.23
C LEU A 173 -11.65 17.85 -16.23
N THR A 174 -11.14 17.48 -15.06
CA THR A 174 -10.10 16.47 -14.92
C THR A 174 -10.59 15.10 -15.38
N ARG A 175 -11.82 14.71 -15.01
CA ARG A 175 -12.41 13.44 -15.44
C ARG A 175 -12.62 13.37 -16.96
N ALA A 176 -13.12 14.45 -17.59
CA ALA A 176 -13.29 14.53 -19.03
C ALA A 176 -11.96 14.49 -19.78
N PHE A 177 -10.92 15.15 -19.25
CA PHE A 177 -9.58 15.10 -19.83
C PHE A 177 -9.04 13.66 -19.85
N ILE A 178 -9.14 12.94 -18.75
CA ILE A 178 -8.67 11.54 -18.69
C ILE A 178 -9.49 10.62 -19.61
N LYS A 179 -10.79 10.84 -19.73
CA LYS A 179 -11.62 10.12 -20.72
C LYS A 179 -11.17 10.39 -22.16
N PHE A 180 -10.78 11.63 -22.47
CA PHE A 180 -10.26 12.01 -23.77
C PHE A 180 -8.84 11.48 -24.02
N ARG A 181 -7.99 11.42 -22.99
CA ARG A 181 -6.61 10.96 -23.06
C ARG A 181 -6.33 9.82 -22.08
N PRO A 182 -6.94 8.65 -22.26
CA PRO A 182 -6.88 7.53 -21.31
C PRO A 182 -5.46 7.03 -21.03
N ALA A 183 -4.55 7.09 -22.01
CA ALA A 183 -3.16 6.70 -21.85
C ALA A 183 -2.40 7.56 -20.83
N LEU A 184 -2.87 8.78 -20.58
CA LEU A 184 -2.27 9.69 -19.60
C LEU A 184 -2.72 9.44 -18.16
N LEU A 185 -3.68 8.56 -17.91
CA LEU A 185 -4.02 8.21 -16.53
C LEU A 185 -2.83 7.63 -15.78
N HIS A 186 -2.04 6.79 -16.46
CA HIS A 186 -0.82 6.22 -15.90
C HIS A 186 0.22 6.07 -17.01
N ALA A 187 1.20 6.97 -17.04
CA ALA A 187 2.27 6.99 -18.04
C ALA A 187 3.65 6.94 -17.35
N PHE A 188 3.84 5.90 -16.54
CA PHE A 188 5.11 5.63 -15.89
C PHE A 188 6.04 4.87 -16.83
N ASP A 189 7.17 5.51 -17.20
CA ASP A 189 8.26 4.85 -17.93
C ASP A 189 9.42 4.58 -16.99
N PRO A 190 9.67 3.32 -16.61
CA PRO A 190 10.79 2.98 -15.74
C PRO A 190 12.16 3.23 -16.39
N THR A 191 12.25 3.46 -17.70
CA THR A 191 13.52 3.76 -18.37
C THR A 191 13.84 5.25 -18.37
N ALA A 192 12.84 6.11 -18.27
CA ALA A 192 12.99 7.54 -18.24
C ALA A 192 13.38 8.03 -16.82
N ASN A 193 14.30 9.01 -16.77
CA ASN A 193 14.67 9.65 -15.50
C ASN A 193 13.77 10.88 -15.25
N GLN A 194 12.45 10.66 -15.19
CA GLN A 194 11.47 11.71 -14.99
C GLN A 194 11.33 12.02 -13.49
N ARG A 195 11.22 13.33 -13.17
CA ARG A 195 10.94 13.79 -11.79
C ARG A 195 9.47 13.62 -11.41
N ALA A 196 8.57 13.77 -12.39
CA ALA A 196 7.15 13.61 -12.26
C ALA A 196 6.60 12.86 -13.48
N PHE A 197 5.53 12.10 -13.28
CA PHE A 197 4.87 11.34 -14.33
C PHE A 197 3.37 11.16 -13.98
N PRO A 198 2.50 11.01 -14.97
CA PRO A 198 1.09 10.85 -14.76
C PRO A 198 0.77 9.54 -14.02
N THR A 199 -0.03 9.64 -12.97
CA THR A 199 -0.58 8.53 -12.20
C THR A 199 -1.99 8.86 -11.71
N PRO A 200 -2.82 7.89 -11.34
CA PRO A 200 -4.10 8.15 -10.66
C PRO A 200 -3.99 9.14 -9.50
N ARG A 201 -2.92 9.06 -8.71
CA ARG A 201 -2.66 9.96 -7.59
C ARG A 201 -2.31 11.37 -8.05
N SER A 202 -1.41 11.52 -9.02
CA SER A 202 -0.98 12.84 -9.48
C SER A 202 -2.10 13.61 -10.20
N TRP A 203 -3.06 12.93 -10.78
CA TRP A 203 -4.25 13.57 -11.35
C TRP A 203 -5.19 14.16 -10.31
N VAL A 204 -5.21 13.66 -9.08
CA VAL A 204 -5.91 14.31 -7.97
C VAL A 204 -5.20 15.62 -7.61
N PHE A 205 -3.86 15.65 -7.60
CA PHE A 205 -3.12 16.91 -7.38
C PHE A 205 -3.38 17.91 -8.50
N VAL A 206 -3.45 17.47 -9.76
CA VAL A 206 -3.83 18.34 -10.89
C VAL A 206 -5.23 18.91 -10.70
N ASP A 207 -6.18 18.11 -10.24
CA ASP A 207 -7.53 18.56 -9.96
C ASP A 207 -7.57 19.65 -8.89
N ASP A 208 -6.83 19.48 -7.80
CA ASP A 208 -6.69 20.47 -6.74
C ASP A 208 -6.08 21.79 -7.27
N ILE A 209 -5.05 21.69 -8.13
CA ILE A 209 -4.38 22.84 -8.73
C ILE A 209 -5.32 23.61 -9.66
N VAL A 210 -6.00 22.95 -10.57
CA VAL A 210 -6.92 23.56 -11.54
C VAL A 210 -8.09 24.26 -10.85
N ASN A 211 -8.55 23.72 -9.73
CA ASN A 211 -9.65 24.30 -8.95
C ASN A 211 -9.21 25.38 -7.93
N SER A 212 -7.90 25.68 -7.85
CA SER A 212 -7.36 26.62 -6.86
C SER A 212 -7.52 28.10 -7.24
N GLY A 213 -7.83 28.41 -8.50
CA GLY A 213 -7.94 29.81 -8.99
C GLY A 213 -6.59 30.53 -9.13
N LEU A 214 -5.51 29.81 -9.30
CA LEU A 214 -4.17 30.35 -9.52
C LEU A 214 -4.06 31.06 -10.89
N MET A 215 -3.03 31.91 -11.01
CA MET A 215 -2.67 32.53 -12.30
C MET A 215 -2.22 31.44 -13.28
N PRO A 216 -2.56 31.56 -14.58
CA PRO A 216 -2.31 30.50 -15.58
C PRO A 216 -0.86 30.04 -15.65
N ASP A 217 0.12 30.93 -15.57
CA ASP A 217 1.54 30.57 -15.61
C ASP A 217 1.94 29.73 -14.37
N THR A 218 1.44 30.07 -13.21
CA THR A 218 1.68 29.32 -11.95
C THR A 218 0.99 27.96 -11.99
N GLU A 219 -0.25 27.92 -12.46
CA GLU A 219 -1.01 26.69 -12.64
C GLU A 219 -0.29 25.72 -13.57
N TYR A 220 0.17 26.20 -14.74
CA TYR A 220 0.92 25.39 -15.69
C TYR A 220 2.19 24.76 -15.09
N GLU A 221 3.01 25.57 -14.39
CA GLU A 221 4.24 25.06 -13.77
C GLU A 221 3.95 24.02 -12.66
N LEU A 222 2.87 24.18 -11.90
CA LEU A 222 2.48 23.21 -10.89
C LEU A 222 1.96 21.90 -11.52
N ILE A 223 1.14 22.00 -12.57
CA ILE A 223 0.64 20.81 -13.30
C ILE A 223 1.82 20.04 -13.89
N LYS A 224 2.76 20.74 -14.55
CA LYS A 224 4.00 20.16 -15.06
C LYS A 224 4.81 19.48 -13.92
N GLY A 225 4.87 20.11 -12.75
CA GLY A 225 5.49 19.53 -11.56
C GLY A 225 4.81 18.28 -11.03
N ALA A 226 3.50 18.10 -11.27
CA ALA A 226 2.72 16.96 -10.81
C ALA A 226 2.74 15.78 -11.79
N VAL A 227 2.67 16.03 -13.09
CA VAL A 227 2.51 14.98 -14.12
C VAL A 227 3.61 14.92 -15.16
N GLY A 228 4.60 15.82 -15.10
CA GLY A 228 5.68 15.90 -16.07
C GLY A 228 5.33 16.76 -17.29
N GLU A 229 6.21 16.77 -18.28
CA GLU A 229 6.05 17.50 -19.55
C GLU A 229 5.23 16.70 -20.56
#